data_7dc6e038c6c500cf765ad8fd5e95e7ee
#
_entry.id   7dc6e038c6c500cf765ad8fd5e95e7ee
#
_cell.length_a   1.000
_cell.length_b   1.000
_cell.length_c   1.000
_cell.angle_alpha   90.00
_cell.angle_beta   90.00
_cell.angle_gamma   90.00
#
_symmetry.space_group_name_H-M   'P 1'
#
loop_
_entity.id
_entity.type
_entity.pdbx_description
1 polymer ?
#
loop_
_entity_poly.entity_id
_entity_poly.type
_entity_poly.pdbx_seq_one_letter_code
_entity_poly.pdbx_strand_id
1 'polypeptide(L)'
;MISPWSKKLARAIHKEPKLYLYNWAAVSDAGARFENMVALHLYQAITFWNERGLGEFGLYFVRDRQKNEVAFLISNGKDPFLLVEGKLGETEPAPALLKIKKLFQVPAVQLVNKPGISRLLTRDDEKILVVSADRWLTSLP
;
A
#
# COMPACT_ATOMS: atom_id res chain seq x y z
N MET A 1 12.19 7.97 -0.95
CA MET A 1 11.07 8.61 -0.24
C MET A 1 9.77 8.38 -0.98
N ILE A 2 8.69 8.19 -0.23
CA ILE A 2 7.36 7.96 -0.80
C ILE A 2 6.52 9.21 -0.54
N SER A 3 6.01 9.81 -1.62
CA SER A 3 5.24 11.05 -1.56
C SER A 3 3.74 10.77 -1.43
N PRO A 4 2.96 11.74 -0.92
CA PRO A 4 1.51 11.60 -0.93
C PRO A 4 0.98 11.66 -2.36
N TRP A 5 -0.07 10.90 -2.60
CA TRP A 5 -0.75 10.91 -3.89
C TRP A 5 -1.62 12.15 -4.02
N SER A 6 -1.53 12.82 -5.17
CA SER A 6 -2.43 13.90 -5.51
C SER A 6 -2.70 13.92 -7.01
N LYS A 7 -3.97 13.98 -7.38
CA LYS A 7 -4.40 14.09 -8.77
C LYS A 7 -4.11 15.47 -9.37
N LYS A 8 -4.06 16.52 -8.53
CA LYS A 8 -3.82 17.90 -8.94
C LYS A 8 -2.81 18.52 -8.03
N LEU A 9 -1.74 19.04 -8.58
CA LEU A 9 -0.69 19.71 -7.80
C LEU A 9 -1.24 20.84 -6.92
N ALA A 10 -2.27 21.57 -7.39
CA ALA A 10 -2.90 22.65 -6.64
C ALA A 10 -3.69 22.16 -5.42
N ARG A 11 -3.99 20.86 -5.33
CA ARG A 11 -4.71 20.26 -4.21
C ARG A 11 -3.83 19.26 -3.46
N ALA A 12 -2.52 19.30 -3.68
CA ALA A 12 -1.59 18.43 -2.97
C ALA A 12 -1.75 18.63 -1.47
N ILE A 13 -1.93 17.54 -0.76
CA ILE A 13 -1.90 17.58 0.70
C ILE A 13 -0.46 17.86 1.10
N HIS A 14 -0.25 18.96 1.80
CA HIS A 14 1.07 19.34 2.30
C HIS A 14 1.44 18.41 3.46
N LYS A 15 1.90 17.22 3.11
CA LYS A 15 2.46 16.29 4.07
C LYS A 15 3.84 15.89 3.59
N GLU A 16 4.78 15.80 4.53
CA GLU A 16 6.13 15.38 4.22
C GLU A 16 6.16 13.97 3.67
N PRO A 17 7.05 13.69 2.69
CA PRO A 17 7.24 12.33 2.20
C PRO A 17 7.68 11.39 3.32
N LYS A 18 7.28 10.14 3.21
CA LYS A 18 7.70 9.08 4.14
C LYS A 18 9.05 8.52 3.70
N LEU A 19 9.94 8.31 4.66
CA LEU A 19 11.26 7.71 4.43
C LEU A 19 11.23 6.25 4.85
N TYR A 20 11.70 5.37 3.96
CA TYR A 20 11.88 3.95 4.27
C TYR A 20 13.34 3.56 4.09
N LEU A 21 13.82 2.67 4.94
CA LEU A 21 15.22 2.26 4.98
C LEU A 21 15.41 0.92 4.28
N TYR A 22 16.52 0.78 3.53
CA TYR A 22 16.91 -0.51 2.95
C TYR A 22 17.16 -1.55 4.03
N ASN A 23 17.76 -1.16 5.14
CA ASN A 23 17.97 -2.05 6.29
C ASN A 23 16.75 -1.96 7.21
N TRP A 24 15.61 -2.47 6.74
CA TRP A 24 14.36 -2.39 7.48
C TRP A 24 14.41 -3.13 8.83
N ALA A 25 15.30 -4.13 8.96
CA ALA A 25 15.46 -4.86 10.22
C ALA A 25 16.01 -3.99 11.36
N ALA A 26 16.63 -2.86 11.04
CA ALA A 26 17.12 -1.90 12.03
C ALA A 26 16.02 -1.01 12.61
N VAL A 27 14.81 -1.02 12.03
CA VAL A 27 13.70 -0.24 12.55
C VAL A 27 13.18 -0.91 13.82
N SER A 28 13.11 -0.17 14.93
CA SER A 28 12.81 -0.75 16.23
C SER A 28 11.34 -1.08 16.47
N ASP A 29 10.43 -0.24 15.96
CA ASP A 29 9.00 -0.49 16.10
C ASP A 29 8.54 -1.59 15.12
N ALA A 30 7.85 -2.61 15.65
CA ALA A 30 7.45 -3.77 14.85
C ALA A 30 6.50 -3.40 13.69
N GLY A 31 5.54 -2.51 13.93
CA GLY A 31 4.62 -2.06 12.87
C GLY A 31 5.33 -1.26 11.80
N ALA A 32 6.18 -0.32 12.20
CA ALA A 32 6.97 0.48 11.26
C ALA A 32 7.97 -0.38 10.50
N ARG A 33 8.57 -1.38 11.16
CA ARG A 33 9.49 -2.31 10.51
C ARG A 33 8.78 -3.14 9.44
N PHE A 34 7.59 -3.63 9.75
CA PHE A 34 6.78 -4.39 8.79
C PHE A 34 6.41 -3.53 7.60
N GLU A 35 5.91 -2.31 7.85
CA GLU A 35 5.57 -1.36 6.78
C GLU A 35 6.78 -1.04 5.91
N ASN A 36 7.94 -0.84 6.51
CA ASN A 36 9.19 -0.57 5.80
C ASN A 36 9.59 -1.75 4.90
N MET A 37 9.46 -2.97 5.39
CA MET A 37 9.73 -4.18 4.60
C MET A 37 8.81 -4.27 3.40
N VAL A 38 7.52 -4.02 3.59
CA VAL A 38 6.53 -3.99 2.51
C VAL A 38 6.89 -2.92 1.48
N ALA A 39 7.27 -1.72 1.94
CA ALA A 39 7.67 -0.62 1.06
C ALA A 39 8.80 -1.01 0.12
N LEU A 40 9.83 -1.68 0.65
CA LEU A 40 10.97 -2.10 -0.16
C LEU A 40 10.59 -3.16 -1.19
N HIS A 41 9.76 -4.12 -0.82
CA HIS A 41 9.28 -5.13 -1.75
C HIS A 41 8.44 -4.52 -2.88
N LEU A 42 7.54 -3.60 -2.55
CA LEU A 42 6.74 -2.90 -3.56
C LEU A 42 7.61 -2.06 -4.48
N TYR A 43 8.58 -1.35 -3.92
CA TYR A 43 9.50 -0.54 -4.70
C TYR A 43 10.30 -1.39 -5.69
N GLN A 44 10.80 -2.55 -5.24
CA GLN A 44 11.51 -3.47 -6.11
C GLN A 44 10.62 -3.98 -7.25
N ALA A 45 9.38 -4.32 -6.93
CA ALA A 45 8.43 -4.82 -7.93
C ALA A 45 8.14 -3.77 -9.00
N ILE A 46 7.82 -2.53 -8.58
CA ILE A 46 7.49 -1.48 -9.55
C ILE A 46 8.71 -1.08 -10.38
N THR A 47 9.91 -1.09 -9.79
CA THR A 47 11.15 -0.83 -10.52
C THR A 47 11.35 -1.89 -11.61
N PHE A 48 11.14 -3.15 -11.27
CA PHE A 48 11.24 -4.26 -12.22
C PHE A 48 10.23 -4.12 -13.36
N TRP A 49 8.97 -3.81 -13.04
CA TRP A 49 7.93 -3.62 -14.06
C TRP A 49 8.23 -2.46 -14.98
N ASN A 50 8.70 -1.34 -14.43
CA ASN A 50 9.04 -0.15 -15.22
C ASN A 50 10.22 -0.42 -16.15
N GLU A 51 11.25 -1.10 -15.66
CA GLU A 51 12.40 -1.48 -16.48
C GLU A 51 12.05 -2.43 -17.62
N ARG A 52 11.01 -3.24 -17.44
CA ARG A 52 10.49 -4.13 -18.46
C ARG A 52 9.53 -3.45 -19.43
N GLY A 53 9.22 -2.18 -19.23
CA GLY A 53 8.29 -1.46 -20.09
C GLY A 53 6.83 -1.83 -19.89
N LEU A 54 6.47 -2.42 -18.75
CA LEU A 54 5.09 -2.85 -18.48
C LEU A 54 4.19 -1.70 -18.09
N GLY A 55 4.73 -0.54 -17.76
CA GLY A 55 3.97 0.64 -17.40
C GLY A 55 4.87 1.73 -16.83
N GLU A 56 4.24 2.76 -16.29
CA GLU A 56 4.91 3.86 -15.58
C GLU A 56 4.42 3.85 -14.13
N PHE A 57 4.81 2.82 -13.39
CA PHE A 57 4.34 2.62 -12.03
C PHE A 57 5.05 3.53 -11.04
N GLY A 58 4.29 4.08 -10.12
CA GLY A 58 4.80 4.88 -9.01
C GLY A 58 4.26 4.40 -7.69
N LEU A 59 4.96 4.72 -6.60
CA LEU A 59 4.59 4.33 -5.25
C LEU A 59 4.36 5.57 -4.40
N TYR A 60 3.17 5.63 -3.79
CA TYR A 60 2.72 6.77 -2.99
C TYR A 60 2.04 6.28 -1.73
N PHE A 61 1.75 7.17 -0.79
CA PHE A 61 0.77 6.92 0.25
C PHE A 61 -0.45 7.84 0.04
N VAL A 62 -1.58 7.51 0.66
CA VAL A 62 -2.82 8.29 0.53
C VAL A 62 -3.28 8.74 1.90
N ARG A 63 -3.63 10.01 1.99
CA ARG A 63 -4.23 10.58 3.19
C ARG A 63 -5.34 11.54 2.77
N ASP A 64 -6.53 11.35 3.36
CA ASP A 64 -7.64 12.25 3.10
C ASP A 64 -7.71 13.39 4.13
N ARG A 65 -8.70 14.28 3.97
CA ARG A 65 -8.87 15.42 4.87
C ARG A 65 -9.29 15.02 6.27
N GLN A 66 -9.89 13.85 6.45
CA GLN A 66 -10.32 13.30 7.73
C GLN A 66 -9.23 12.46 8.40
N LYS A 67 -8.02 12.53 7.87
CA LYS A 67 -6.84 11.83 8.37
C LYS A 67 -6.91 10.31 8.23
N ASN A 68 -7.79 9.80 7.35
CA ASN A 68 -7.70 8.41 6.94
C ASN A 68 -6.48 8.22 6.07
N GLU A 69 -5.67 7.21 6.37
CA GLU A 69 -4.42 6.99 5.65
C GLU A 69 -4.30 5.54 5.24
N VAL A 70 -3.86 5.34 4.00
CA VAL A 70 -3.44 4.03 3.48
C VAL A 70 -1.96 4.11 3.17
N ALA A 71 -1.22 3.11 3.63
CA ALA A 71 0.24 3.13 3.59
C ALA A 71 0.79 3.22 2.17
N PHE A 72 0.18 2.51 1.20
CA PHE A 72 0.71 2.47 -0.16
C PHE A 72 -0.38 2.55 -1.21
N LEU A 73 -0.12 3.35 -2.23
CA LEU A 73 -0.86 3.38 -3.49
C LEU A 73 0.13 3.17 -4.62
N ILE A 74 -0.12 2.17 -5.44
CA ILE A 74 0.61 2.00 -6.69
C ILE A 74 -0.23 2.66 -7.77
N SER A 75 0.39 3.56 -8.53
CA SER A 75 -0.22 4.19 -9.69
C SER A 75 0.38 3.61 -10.96
N ASN A 76 -0.36 3.72 -12.06
CA ASN A 76 0.18 3.52 -13.40
C ASN A 76 -0.04 4.82 -14.16
N GLY A 77 1.05 5.57 -14.40
CA GLY A 77 0.97 6.94 -14.90
C GLY A 77 0.22 7.83 -13.91
N LYS A 78 -0.89 8.42 -14.35
CA LYS A 78 -1.74 9.30 -13.53
C LYS A 78 -2.88 8.56 -12.85
N ASP A 79 -3.05 7.28 -13.14
CA ASP A 79 -4.20 6.51 -12.64
C ASP A 79 -3.82 5.68 -11.43
N PRO A 80 -4.61 5.73 -10.35
CA PRO A 80 -4.48 4.77 -9.27
C PRO A 80 -4.68 3.35 -9.78
N PHE A 81 -3.89 2.41 -9.28
CA PHE A 81 -3.88 1.03 -9.76
C PHE A 81 -4.19 0.03 -8.65
N LEU A 82 -3.56 0.18 -7.48
CA LEU A 82 -3.70 -0.76 -6.38
C LEU A 82 -3.43 -0.05 -5.04
N LEU A 83 -4.27 -0.32 -4.04
CA LEU A 83 -4.05 0.10 -2.66
C LEU A 83 -3.49 -1.06 -1.86
N VAL A 84 -2.48 -0.79 -1.04
CA VAL A 84 -1.85 -1.79 -0.16
C VAL A 84 -1.75 -1.24 1.25
N GLU A 85 -2.27 -1.98 2.22
CA GLU A 85 -2.14 -1.67 3.64
C GLU A 85 -1.44 -2.82 4.35
N GLY A 86 -0.69 -2.51 5.42
CA GLY A 86 0.00 -3.51 6.22
C GLY A 86 -0.48 -3.49 7.65
N LYS A 87 -0.77 -4.67 8.22
CA LYS A 87 -1.15 -4.84 9.62
C LYS A 87 -0.37 -6.00 10.21
N LEU A 88 0.00 -5.89 11.49
CA LEU A 88 0.76 -6.96 12.14
C LEU A 88 -0.07 -8.22 12.32
N GLY A 89 -1.31 -8.08 12.75
CA GLY A 89 -2.14 -9.25 13.05
C GLY A 89 -3.62 -9.10 12.73
N GLU A 90 -4.10 -7.89 12.43
CA GLU A 90 -5.51 -7.65 12.18
C GLU A 90 -5.92 -8.23 10.83
N THR A 91 -6.91 -9.13 10.85
CA THR A 91 -7.46 -9.76 9.65
C THR A 91 -8.76 -9.10 9.20
N GLU A 92 -9.30 -8.18 9.97
CA GLU A 92 -10.45 -7.37 9.57
C GLU A 92 -9.96 -6.19 8.73
N PRO A 93 -10.61 -5.85 7.61
CA PRO A 93 -10.18 -4.72 6.79
C PRO A 93 -10.14 -3.42 7.59
N ALA A 94 -9.05 -2.67 7.47
CA ALA A 94 -8.90 -1.39 8.12
C ALA A 94 -9.97 -0.40 7.63
N PRO A 95 -10.64 0.34 8.54
CA PRO A 95 -11.67 1.30 8.12
C PRO A 95 -11.16 2.35 7.13
N ALA A 96 -9.92 2.83 7.30
CA ALA A 96 -9.32 3.78 6.38
C ALA A 96 -9.15 3.18 4.97
N LEU A 97 -8.76 1.91 4.88
CA LEU A 97 -8.61 1.23 3.60
C LEU A 97 -9.95 1.13 2.87
N LEU A 98 -11.02 0.80 3.59
CA LEU A 98 -12.37 0.73 3.01
C LEU A 98 -12.82 2.09 2.46
N LYS A 99 -12.61 3.17 3.22
CA LYS A 99 -12.99 4.51 2.81
C LYS A 99 -12.22 4.99 1.58
N ILE A 100 -10.92 4.80 1.58
CA ILE A 100 -10.05 5.22 0.47
C ILE A 100 -10.35 4.39 -0.78
N LYS A 101 -10.56 3.08 -0.62
CA LYS A 101 -10.93 2.21 -1.74
C LYS A 101 -12.23 2.66 -2.41
N LYS A 102 -13.21 3.05 -1.58
CA LYS A 102 -14.50 3.54 -2.09
C LYS A 102 -14.35 4.79 -2.95
N LEU A 103 -13.43 5.67 -2.56
CA LEU A 103 -13.15 6.89 -3.32
C LEU A 103 -12.42 6.59 -4.64
N PHE A 104 -11.47 5.67 -4.61
CA PHE A 104 -10.57 5.45 -5.75
C PHE A 104 -11.07 4.38 -6.72
N GLN A 105 -11.96 3.48 -6.28
CA GLN A 105 -12.53 2.42 -7.13
C GLN A 105 -11.45 1.52 -7.74
N VAL A 106 -10.43 1.19 -6.97
CA VAL A 106 -9.34 0.30 -7.39
C VAL A 106 -9.24 -0.89 -6.45
N PRO A 107 -8.60 -1.99 -6.87
CA PRO A 107 -8.36 -3.12 -5.97
C PRO A 107 -7.58 -2.70 -4.74
N ALA A 108 -7.83 -3.38 -3.62
CA ALA A 108 -7.12 -3.14 -2.38
C ALA A 108 -6.75 -4.46 -1.72
N VAL A 109 -5.55 -4.51 -1.16
CA VAL A 109 -5.05 -5.66 -0.43
C VAL A 109 -4.56 -5.21 0.94
N GLN A 110 -4.90 -5.97 1.96
CA GLN A 110 -4.36 -5.80 3.31
C GLN A 110 -3.41 -6.95 3.60
N LEU A 111 -2.15 -6.62 3.78
CA LEU A 111 -1.11 -7.59 4.09
C LEU A 111 -1.02 -7.78 5.59
N VAL A 112 -0.90 -9.02 6.04
CA VAL A 112 -0.83 -9.36 7.45
C VAL A 112 0.50 -10.05 7.72
N ASN A 113 1.15 -9.70 8.83
CA ASN A 113 2.41 -10.32 9.24
C ASN A 113 2.12 -11.62 10.03
N LYS A 114 1.34 -12.51 9.41
CA LYS A 114 1.01 -13.83 9.93
C LYS A 114 0.95 -14.82 8.79
N PRO A 115 1.41 -16.07 8.97
CA PRO A 115 1.30 -17.09 7.92
C PRO A 115 -0.13 -17.62 7.78
N GLY A 116 -0.43 -18.17 6.62
CA GLY A 116 -1.66 -18.94 6.41
C GLY A 116 -2.94 -18.14 6.23
N ILE A 117 -2.87 -16.84 6.01
CA ILE A 117 -4.05 -15.99 5.81
C ILE A 117 -4.26 -15.75 4.32
N SER A 118 -5.46 -16.02 3.83
CA SER A 118 -5.87 -15.67 2.46
C SER A 118 -7.39 -15.64 2.43
N ARG A 119 -7.98 -14.44 2.49
CA ARG A 119 -9.43 -14.24 2.53
C ARG A 119 -9.83 -13.07 1.65
N LEU A 120 -10.84 -13.27 0.84
CA LEU A 120 -11.49 -12.16 0.13
C LEU A 120 -12.73 -11.78 0.94
N LEU A 121 -12.68 -10.63 1.59
CA LEU A 121 -13.74 -10.16 2.48
C LEU A 121 -14.52 -9.03 1.84
N THR A 122 -15.84 -9.02 2.08
CA THR A 122 -16.73 -7.93 1.64
C THR A 122 -17.17 -7.15 2.87
N ARG A 123 -16.91 -5.85 2.88
CA ARG A 123 -17.35 -4.92 3.92
C ARG A 123 -17.82 -3.64 3.25
N ASP A 124 -18.98 -3.11 3.65
CA ASP A 124 -19.55 -1.87 3.08
C ASP A 124 -19.59 -1.90 1.55
N ASP A 125 -19.97 -3.04 0.97
CA ASP A 125 -20.02 -3.32 -0.47
C ASP A 125 -18.65 -3.26 -1.17
N GLU A 126 -17.55 -3.24 -0.42
CA GLU A 126 -16.19 -3.25 -0.96
C GLU A 126 -15.53 -4.60 -0.68
N LYS A 127 -14.82 -5.11 -1.67
CA LYS A 127 -14.06 -6.36 -1.54
C LYS A 127 -12.60 -6.07 -1.29
N ILE A 128 -12.06 -6.68 -0.24
CA ILE A 128 -10.64 -6.52 0.12
C ILE A 128 -10.03 -7.90 0.29
N LEU A 129 -8.88 -8.11 -0.36
CA LEU A 129 -8.09 -9.30 -0.13
C LEU A 129 -7.25 -9.09 1.13
N VAL A 130 -7.45 -9.94 2.13
CA VAL A 130 -6.60 -9.99 3.33
C VAL A 130 -5.74 -11.23 3.22
N VAL A 131 -4.43 -11.05 3.15
CA VAL A 131 -3.51 -12.13 2.82
C VAL A 131 -2.18 -11.97 3.56
N SER A 132 -1.57 -13.11 3.88
CA SER A 132 -0.23 -13.13 4.49
C SER A 132 0.78 -12.42 3.57
N ALA A 133 1.58 -11.53 4.16
CA ALA A 133 2.53 -10.72 3.43
C ALA A 133 3.57 -11.59 2.71
N ASP A 134 4.12 -12.61 3.37
CA ASP A 134 5.10 -13.50 2.79
C ASP A 134 4.58 -14.16 1.51
N ARG A 135 3.34 -14.63 1.54
CA ARG A 135 2.71 -15.29 0.39
C ARG A 135 2.47 -14.32 -0.76
N TRP A 136 1.92 -13.14 -0.46
CA TRP A 136 1.57 -12.17 -1.50
C TRP A 136 2.80 -11.53 -2.11
N LEU A 137 3.77 -11.12 -1.28
CA LEU A 137 4.99 -10.46 -1.75
C LEU A 137 5.87 -11.40 -2.58
N THR A 138 5.92 -12.69 -2.26
CA THR A 138 6.68 -13.66 -3.06
C THR A 138 6.03 -13.96 -4.40
N SER A 139 4.74 -13.63 -4.58
CA SER A 139 4.08 -13.77 -5.88
C SER A 139 4.38 -12.62 -6.83
N LEU A 140 4.97 -11.53 -6.33
CA LEU A 140 5.39 -10.41 -7.15
C LEU A 140 6.69 -10.74 -7.88
N PRO A 141 6.89 -10.19 -9.08
CA PRO A 141 8.13 -10.42 -9.83
C PRO A 141 9.35 -9.81 -9.18
#